data_3b9498672eafff8bc33d24c149f0317d
#
_entry.id   3b9498672eafff8bc33d24c149f0317d
#
_cell.length_a   1.000
_cell.length_b   1.000
_cell.length_c   1.000
_cell.angle_alpha   90.00
_cell.angle_beta   90.00
_cell.angle_gamma   90.00
#
_symmetry.space_group_name_H-M   'P 1'
#
loop_
_entity.id
_entity.type
_entity.pdbx_description
1 polymer ?
#
loop_
_entity_poly.entity_id
_entity_poly.type
_entity_poly.pdbx_seq_one_letter_code
_entity_poly.pdbx_strand_id
1 'polypeptide(L)'
;MVAGVIIATNALLTGCQIFLTLEADTISQRVHPLLQLADAHIGRGDLTAALPLIIQAEQIAPAATTVALKRAEILARQGDQAEAQRMFGRLDRQEPEVSHAYARFLHEIGQPTRAIGVLAVACDAIDYPHRFKALRIRTQLLIASHRFLEAGHNLDQLSRMRTGDSSIQLVRVQILLKSGQVREALDVYQAISWSAKTGKLAQEIERDFRQLAKWLRIVGRGFGPYDF
;
A
#
# COMPACT_ATOMS: atom_id res chain seq x y z
N MET A 1 54.31 -2.04 25.57
CA MET A 1 53.50 -3.23 25.24
C MET A 1 51.99 -3.02 25.12
N VAL A 2 51.47 -1.80 25.05
CA VAL A 2 50.03 -1.54 24.97
C VAL A 2 49.56 -1.23 23.54
N ALA A 3 50.43 -0.73 22.66
CA ALA A 3 50.06 -0.35 21.30
C ALA A 3 49.81 -1.54 20.33
N GLY A 4 50.45 -2.69 20.59
CA GLY A 4 50.29 -3.87 19.73
C GLY A 4 48.96 -4.61 19.86
N VAL A 5 48.28 -4.48 21.02
CA VAL A 5 47.02 -5.20 21.28
C VAL A 5 45.84 -4.48 20.61
N ILE A 6 45.89 -3.15 20.50
CA ILE A 6 44.78 -2.34 19.90
C ILE A 6 44.74 -2.54 18.37
N ILE A 7 45.90 -2.73 17.73
CA ILE A 7 45.96 -2.97 16.25
C ILE A 7 45.45 -4.36 15.88
N ALA A 8 45.74 -5.37 16.69
CA ALA A 8 45.31 -6.74 16.46
C ALA A 8 43.76 -6.88 16.65
N THR A 9 43.17 -6.19 17.61
CA THR A 9 41.71 -6.22 17.84
C THR A 9 40.94 -5.50 16.73
N ASN A 10 41.45 -4.41 16.19
CA ASN A 10 40.82 -3.73 15.07
C ASN A 10 40.89 -4.52 13.75
N ALA A 11 42.00 -5.24 13.51
CA ALA A 11 42.13 -6.08 12.32
C ALA A 11 41.20 -7.30 12.35
N LEU A 12 40.99 -7.90 13.53
CA LEU A 12 40.03 -9.00 13.70
C LEU A 12 38.59 -8.54 13.54
N LEU A 13 38.22 -7.36 14.03
CA LEU A 13 36.87 -6.79 13.87
C LEU A 13 36.58 -6.42 12.41
N THR A 14 37.52 -5.82 11.70
CA THR A 14 37.37 -5.52 10.26
C THR A 14 37.31 -6.78 9.41
N GLY A 15 38.12 -7.80 9.70
CA GLY A 15 38.07 -9.09 9.01
C GLY A 15 36.71 -9.81 9.19
N CYS A 16 36.17 -9.79 10.38
CA CYS A 16 34.86 -10.38 10.69
C CYS A 16 33.72 -9.61 10.02
N GLN A 17 33.78 -8.29 9.96
CA GLN A 17 32.82 -7.47 9.24
C GLN A 17 32.81 -7.71 7.73
N ILE A 18 34.02 -7.81 7.12
CA ILE A 18 34.15 -8.11 5.68
C ILE A 18 33.63 -9.52 5.37
N PHE A 19 33.89 -10.51 6.21
CA PHE A 19 33.38 -11.86 6.01
C PHE A 19 31.84 -11.93 6.10
N LEU A 20 31.23 -11.27 7.09
CA LEU A 20 29.79 -11.22 7.25
C LEU A 20 29.11 -10.50 6.10
N THR A 21 29.71 -9.43 5.55
CA THR A 21 29.13 -8.72 4.38
C THR A 21 29.23 -9.58 3.11
N LEU A 22 30.33 -10.31 2.90
CA LEU A 22 30.47 -11.22 1.76
C LEU A 22 29.49 -12.40 1.81
N GLU A 23 29.18 -12.95 2.98
CA GLU A 23 28.17 -13.98 3.14
C GLU A 23 26.76 -13.39 2.90
N ALA A 24 26.45 -12.22 3.41
CA ALA A 24 25.17 -11.55 3.19
C ALA A 24 24.93 -11.25 1.71
N ASP A 25 25.96 -10.79 0.99
CA ASP A 25 25.90 -10.54 -0.45
C ASP A 25 25.65 -11.82 -1.26
N THR A 26 26.35 -12.92 -0.92
CA THR A 26 26.15 -14.21 -1.60
C THR A 26 24.77 -14.81 -1.34
N ILE A 27 24.24 -14.70 -0.12
CA ILE A 27 22.88 -15.11 0.22
C ILE A 27 21.87 -14.27 -0.58
N SER A 28 22.03 -12.96 -0.61
CA SER A 28 21.18 -12.05 -1.35
C SER A 28 21.15 -12.37 -2.84
N GLN A 29 22.32 -12.63 -3.46
CA GLN A 29 22.45 -13.01 -4.88
C GLN A 29 21.73 -14.32 -5.22
N ARG A 30 21.64 -15.25 -4.30
CA ARG A 30 20.94 -16.53 -4.49
C ARG A 30 19.44 -16.44 -4.24
N VAL A 31 19.01 -15.63 -3.29
CA VAL A 31 17.61 -15.49 -2.88
C VAL A 31 16.85 -14.57 -3.84
N HIS A 32 17.46 -13.48 -4.29
CA HIS A 32 16.80 -12.48 -5.12
C HIS A 32 16.18 -13.04 -6.43
N PRO A 33 16.90 -13.87 -7.23
CA PRO A 33 16.30 -14.47 -8.43
C PRO A 33 15.10 -15.38 -8.12
N LEU A 34 15.14 -16.10 -7.01
CA LEU A 34 14.03 -16.96 -6.59
C LEU A 34 12.80 -16.14 -6.24
N LEU A 35 12.98 -15.02 -5.52
CA LEU A 35 11.88 -14.11 -5.20
C LEU A 35 11.31 -13.46 -6.45
N GLN A 36 12.15 -13.01 -7.38
CA GLN A 36 11.69 -12.43 -8.65
C GLN A 36 10.87 -13.42 -9.47
N LEU A 37 11.32 -14.68 -9.58
CA LEU A 37 10.61 -15.70 -10.31
C LEU A 37 9.30 -16.07 -9.60
N ALA A 38 9.30 -16.16 -8.27
CA ALA A 38 8.10 -16.37 -7.48
C ALA A 38 7.09 -15.24 -7.70
N ASP A 39 7.53 -13.97 -7.70
CA ASP A 39 6.67 -12.81 -7.96
C ASP A 39 6.04 -12.86 -9.37
N ALA A 40 6.79 -13.32 -10.36
CA ALA A 40 6.26 -13.52 -11.71
C ALA A 40 5.17 -14.59 -11.76
N HIS A 41 5.33 -15.70 -11.02
CA HIS A 41 4.30 -16.74 -10.90
C HIS A 41 3.09 -16.23 -10.10
N ILE A 42 3.31 -15.54 -8.99
CA ILE A 42 2.25 -14.92 -8.18
C ILE A 42 1.43 -13.92 -9.02
N GLY A 43 2.11 -13.12 -9.86
CA GLY A 43 1.46 -12.16 -10.76
C GLY A 43 0.55 -12.82 -11.80
N ARG A 44 0.85 -14.05 -12.22
CA ARG A 44 0.04 -14.87 -13.13
C ARG A 44 -1.02 -15.71 -12.42
N GLY A 45 -1.05 -15.68 -11.08
CA GLY A 45 -1.95 -16.52 -10.28
C GLY A 45 -1.48 -17.97 -10.09
N ASP A 46 -0.28 -18.31 -10.57
CA ASP A 46 0.29 -19.66 -10.46
C ASP A 46 1.01 -19.82 -9.11
N LEU A 47 0.19 -20.00 -8.06
CA LEU A 47 0.69 -20.15 -6.70
C LEU A 47 1.39 -21.50 -6.48
N THR A 48 1.05 -22.51 -7.28
CA THR A 48 1.66 -23.85 -7.19
C THR A 48 3.10 -23.85 -7.65
N ALA A 49 3.45 -23.06 -8.67
CA ALA A 49 4.82 -22.87 -9.11
C ALA A 49 5.60 -21.87 -8.23
N ALA A 50 4.92 -20.90 -7.61
CA ALA A 50 5.57 -19.92 -6.75
C ALA A 50 6.04 -20.53 -5.41
N LEU A 51 5.25 -21.39 -4.79
CA LEU A 51 5.53 -21.92 -3.45
C LEU A 51 6.86 -22.67 -3.33
N PRO A 52 7.24 -23.59 -4.24
CA PRO A 52 8.55 -24.27 -4.18
C PRO A 52 9.74 -23.30 -4.24
N LEU A 53 9.63 -22.20 -5.00
CA LEU A 53 10.67 -21.19 -5.09
C LEU A 53 10.88 -20.45 -3.76
N ILE A 54 9.78 -20.14 -3.06
CA ILE A 54 9.85 -19.53 -1.74
C ILE A 54 10.40 -20.50 -0.70
N ILE A 55 10.02 -21.78 -0.74
CA ILE A 55 10.59 -22.81 0.14
C ILE A 55 12.10 -22.93 -0.08
N GLN A 56 12.54 -22.91 -1.34
CA GLN A 56 13.98 -22.92 -1.66
C GLN A 56 14.68 -21.65 -1.15
N ALA A 57 14.09 -20.49 -1.28
CA ALA A 57 14.60 -19.24 -0.74
C ALA A 57 14.68 -19.27 0.80
N GLU A 58 13.70 -19.88 1.48
CA GLU A 58 13.66 -20.05 2.93
C GLU A 58 14.78 -20.97 3.44
N GLN A 59 15.12 -22.04 2.68
CA GLN A 59 16.26 -22.90 3.01
C GLN A 59 17.61 -22.15 2.93
N ILE A 60 17.72 -21.17 2.03
CA ILE A 60 18.92 -20.37 1.86
C ILE A 60 19.00 -19.26 2.94
N ALA A 61 17.88 -18.62 3.23
CA ALA A 61 17.78 -17.47 4.13
C ALA A 61 16.56 -17.58 5.06
N PRO A 62 16.61 -18.48 6.06
CA PRO A 62 15.46 -18.77 6.94
C PRO A 62 15.02 -17.58 7.81
N ALA A 63 15.91 -16.63 8.07
CA ALA A 63 15.64 -15.42 8.85
C ALA A 63 15.26 -14.21 8.01
N ALA A 64 15.19 -14.33 6.67
CA ALA A 64 14.90 -13.21 5.80
C ALA A 64 13.39 -12.82 5.88
N THR A 65 13.11 -11.63 6.38
CA THR A 65 11.74 -11.06 6.47
C THR A 65 11.03 -11.10 5.11
N THR A 66 11.74 -10.78 4.03
CA THR A 66 11.20 -10.77 2.66
C THR A 66 10.69 -12.14 2.21
N VAL A 67 11.42 -13.22 2.55
CA VAL A 67 11.04 -14.60 2.22
C VAL A 67 9.80 -15.02 3.02
N ALA A 68 9.83 -14.79 4.34
CA ALA A 68 8.70 -15.10 5.21
C ALA A 68 7.44 -14.31 4.81
N LEU A 69 7.61 -13.06 4.40
CA LEU A 69 6.53 -12.20 3.89
C LEU A 69 5.90 -12.79 2.62
N LYS A 70 6.71 -13.19 1.64
CA LYS A 70 6.23 -13.83 0.40
C LYS A 70 5.50 -15.14 0.67
N ARG A 71 5.99 -15.94 1.62
CA ARG A 71 5.28 -17.16 2.02
C ARG A 71 3.91 -16.85 2.62
N ALA A 72 3.83 -15.86 3.51
CA ALA A 72 2.55 -15.42 4.09
C ALA A 72 1.58 -14.93 3.01
N GLU A 73 2.05 -14.18 2.00
CA GLU A 73 1.23 -13.71 0.87
C GLU A 73 0.70 -14.89 0.02
N ILE A 74 1.52 -15.91 -0.25
CA ILE A 74 1.08 -17.09 -1.01
C ILE A 74 0.01 -17.85 -0.23
N LEU A 75 0.23 -18.12 1.05
CA LEU A 75 -0.75 -18.81 1.92
C LEU A 75 -2.08 -18.06 1.97
N ALA A 76 -2.03 -16.73 2.10
CA ALA A 76 -3.23 -15.90 2.06
C ALA A 76 -4.02 -16.09 0.77
N ARG A 77 -3.34 -16.09 -0.39
CA ARG A 77 -3.97 -16.29 -1.71
C ARG A 77 -4.46 -17.70 -1.95
N GLN A 78 -3.85 -18.70 -1.32
CA GLN A 78 -4.32 -20.10 -1.34
C GLN A 78 -5.56 -20.32 -0.48
N GLY A 79 -5.94 -19.33 0.34
CA GLY A 79 -7.07 -19.40 1.27
C GLY A 79 -6.71 -19.96 2.64
N ASP A 80 -5.44 -20.26 2.90
CA ASP A 80 -4.99 -20.68 4.23
C ASP A 80 -4.78 -19.45 5.14
N GLN A 81 -5.91 -18.83 5.47
CA GLN A 81 -5.94 -17.59 6.25
C GLN A 81 -5.35 -17.76 7.67
N ALA A 82 -5.53 -18.93 8.27
CA ALA A 82 -5.06 -19.18 9.63
C ALA A 82 -3.52 -19.23 9.67
N GLU A 83 -2.89 -19.91 8.73
CA GLU A 83 -1.43 -19.99 8.64
C GLU A 83 -0.83 -18.65 8.22
N ALA A 84 -1.43 -17.99 7.22
CA ALA A 84 -1.02 -16.66 6.80
C ALA A 84 -1.04 -15.66 7.98
N GLN A 85 -2.09 -15.68 8.78
CA GLN A 85 -2.20 -14.80 9.96
C GLN A 85 -1.15 -15.14 11.02
N ARG A 86 -0.84 -16.43 11.25
CA ARG A 86 0.25 -16.84 12.16
C ARG A 86 1.61 -16.33 11.67
N MET A 87 1.88 -16.44 10.38
CA MET A 87 3.13 -15.96 9.79
C MET A 87 3.27 -14.44 9.89
N PHE A 88 2.24 -13.67 9.50
CA PHE A 88 2.24 -12.22 9.69
C PHE A 88 2.39 -11.81 11.17
N GLY A 89 1.87 -12.63 12.09
CA GLY A 89 1.99 -12.40 13.53
C GLY A 89 3.43 -12.52 14.07
N ARG A 90 4.31 -13.24 13.37
CA ARG A 90 5.72 -13.43 13.74
C ARG A 90 6.65 -12.35 13.15
N LEU A 91 6.17 -11.62 12.15
CA LEU A 91 6.94 -10.57 11.48
C LEU A 91 6.85 -9.24 12.23
N ASP A 92 7.89 -8.44 12.14
CA ASP A 92 7.88 -7.09 12.72
C ASP A 92 6.97 -6.16 11.91
N ARG A 93 5.83 -5.83 12.49
CA ARG A 93 4.83 -4.94 11.89
C ARG A 93 5.24 -3.46 11.90
N GLN A 94 6.36 -3.11 12.52
CA GLN A 94 6.96 -1.78 12.40
C GLN A 94 7.77 -1.63 11.10
N GLU A 95 8.08 -2.73 10.42
CA GLU A 95 8.63 -2.67 9.08
C GLU A 95 7.53 -2.23 8.08
N PRO A 96 7.75 -1.18 7.28
CA PRO A 96 6.73 -0.64 6.36
C PRO A 96 6.24 -1.67 5.33
N GLU A 97 7.11 -2.53 4.84
CA GLU A 97 6.78 -3.58 3.88
C GLU A 97 5.87 -4.64 4.49
N VAL A 98 6.19 -5.09 5.70
CA VAL A 98 5.35 -6.04 6.47
C VAL A 98 3.99 -5.44 6.78
N SER A 99 3.98 -4.20 7.27
CA SER A 99 2.77 -3.44 7.55
C SER A 99 1.86 -3.34 6.32
N HIS A 100 2.42 -3.00 5.17
CA HIS A 100 1.67 -2.88 3.92
C HIS A 100 1.07 -4.22 3.47
N ALA A 101 1.86 -5.29 3.48
CA ALA A 101 1.40 -6.62 3.06
C ALA A 101 0.36 -7.18 4.04
N TYR A 102 0.59 -7.04 5.34
CA TYR A 102 -0.36 -7.48 6.36
C TYR A 102 -1.69 -6.73 6.28
N ALA A 103 -1.67 -5.43 6.01
CA ALA A 103 -2.89 -4.65 5.84
C ALA A 103 -3.70 -5.09 4.61
N ARG A 104 -3.03 -5.46 3.50
CA ARG A 104 -3.71 -6.04 2.33
C ARG A 104 -4.39 -7.34 2.69
N PHE A 105 -3.69 -8.24 3.38
CA PHE A 105 -4.27 -9.48 3.88
C PHE A 105 -5.48 -9.23 4.78
N LEU A 106 -5.37 -8.30 5.74
CA LEU A 106 -6.49 -7.94 6.63
C LEU A 106 -7.70 -7.40 5.84
N HIS A 107 -7.47 -6.63 4.80
CA HIS A 107 -8.54 -6.16 3.91
C HIS A 107 -9.22 -7.32 3.18
N GLU A 108 -8.45 -8.24 2.60
CA GLU A 108 -8.93 -9.41 1.87
C GLU A 108 -9.80 -10.32 2.75
N ILE A 109 -9.47 -10.46 4.04
CA ILE A 109 -10.27 -11.24 5.00
C ILE A 109 -11.39 -10.43 5.68
N GLY A 110 -11.72 -9.23 5.15
CA GLY A 110 -12.86 -8.43 5.63
C GLY A 110 -12.63 -7.70 6.95
N GLN A 111 -11.38 -7.36 7.30
CA GLN A 111 -11.01 -6.61 8.51
C GLN A 111 -10.47 -5.20 8.19
N PRO A 112 -11.27 -4.33 7.53
CA PRO A 112 -10.79 -3.04 7.01
C PRO A 112 -10.34 -2.08 8.13
N THR A 113 -10.98 -2.09 9.28
CA THR A 113 -10.60 -1.22 10.40
C THR A 113 -9.19 -1.55 10.91
N ARG A 114 -8.86 -2.83 11.03
CA ARG A 114 -7.50 -3.25 11.41
C ARG A 114 -6.49 -2.94 10.32
N ALA A 115 -6.86 -3.14 9.04
CA ALA A 115 -6.02 -2.80 7.90
C ALA A 115 -5.66 -1.30 7.88
N ILE A 116 -6.62 -0.40 8.14
CA ILE A 116 -6.39 1.05 8.24
C ILE A 116 -5.33 1.37 9.31
N GLY A 117 -5.45 0.76 10.50
CA GLY A 117 -4.50 0.99 11.60
C GLY A 117 -3.10 0.49 11.27
N VAL A 118 -2.99 -0.72 10.72
CA VAL A 118 -1.70 -1.31 10.36
C VAL A 118 -1.01 -0.51 9.25
N LEU A 119 -1.75 -0.03 8.23
CA LEU A 119 -1.20 0.77 7.14
C LEU A 119 -0.54 2.08 7.58
N ALA A 120 -0.83 2.57 8.78
CA ALA A 120 -0.23 3.82 9.27
C ALA A 120 1.31 3.77 9.21
N VAL A 121 1.92 2.67 9.63
CA VAL A 121 3.38 2.48 9.59
C VAL A 121 3.96 2.69 8.18
N ALA A 122 3.37 2.03 7.17
CA ALA A 122 3.81 2.17 5.78
C ALA A 122 3.50 3.56 5.20
N CYS A 123 2.45 4.24 5.67
CA CYS A 123 2.10 5.58 5.26
C CYS A 123 3.02 6.64 5.86
N ASP A 124 3.51 6.44 7.09
CA ASP A 124 4.35 7.39 7.81
C ASP A 124 5.83 7.25 7.45
N ALA A 125 6.25 6.10 6.93
CA ALA A 125 7.62 5.85 6.49
C ALA A 125 7.95 6.63 5.20
N ILE A 126 8.66 7.76 5.34
CA ILE A 126 8.94 8.70 4.23
C ILE A 126 9.75 8.03 3.11
N ASP A 127 10.71 7.21 3.49
CA ASP A 127 11.65 6.54 2.55
C ASP A 127 11.10 5.22 2.00
N TYR A 128 9.88 4.82 2.35
CA TYR A 128 9.30 3.59 1.87
C TYR A 128 8.91 3.70 0.38
N PRO A 129 9.50 2.90 -0.53
CA PRO A 129 9.29 3.03 -1.98
C PRO A 129 7.82 2.89 -2.40
N HIS A 130 7.03 2.13 -1.63
CA HIS A 130 5.61 1.90 -1.92
C HIS A 130 4.66 2.74 -1.07
N ARG A 131 5.15 3.80 -0.40
CA ARG A 131 4.37 4.70 0.43
C ARG A 131 3.14 5.26 -0.29
N PHE A 132 3.30 5.67 -1.55
CA PHE A 132 2.20 6.17 -2.37
C PHE A 132 1.08 5.13 -2.53
N LYS A 133 1.43 3.86 -2.75
CA LYS A 133 0.45 2.77 -2.84
C LYS A 133 -0.24 2.52 -1.49
N ALA A 134 0.51 2.54 -0.40
CA ALA A 134 -0.03 2.37 0.95
C ALA A 134 -1.04 3.47 1.30
N LEU A 135 -0.71 4.73 1.04
CA LEU A 135 -1.61 5.88 1.22
C LEU A 135 -2.87 5.76 0.37
N ARG A 136 -2.77 5.32 -0.89
CA ARG A 136 -3.95 5.10 -1.74
C ARG A 136 -4.87 4.04 -1.17
N ILE A 137 -4.33 2.89 -0.76
CA ILE A 137 -5.13 1.80 -0.19
C ILE A 137 -5.80 2.29 1.11
N ARG A 138 -5.05 2.97 1.99
CA ARG A 138 -5.59 3.51 3.23
C ARG A 138 -6.71 4.52 2.98
N THR A 139 -6.55 5.40 1.98
CA THR A 139 -7.58 6.37 1.59
C THR A 139 -8.86 5.65 1.13
N GLN A 140 -8.75 4.63 0.28
CA GLN A 140 -9.90 3.86 -0.18
C GLN A 140 -10.63 3.16 0.97
N LEU A 141 -9.90 2.56 1.90
CA LEU A 141 -10.46 1.91 3.09
C LEU A 141 -11.16 2.91 4.02
N LEU A 142 -10.59 4.11 4.19
CA LEU A 142 -11.18 5.19 4.98
C LEU A 142 -12.48 5.70 4.36
N ILE A 143 -12.51 5.87 3.03
CA ILE A 143 -13.73 6.26 2.30
C ILE A 143 -14.82 5.19 2.45
N ALA A 144 -14.46 3.92 2.28
CA ALA A 144 -15.40 2.80 2.46
C ALA A 144 -15.93 2.68 3.90
N SER A 145 -15.13 3.14 4.87
CA SER A 145 -15.49 3.17 6.29
C SER A 145 -16.14 4.49 6.73
N HIS A 146 -16.50 5.38 5.80
CA HIS A 146 -17.08 6.71 6.06
C HIS A 146 -16.20 7.65 6.92
N ARG A 147 -14.88 7.41 7.01
CA ARG A 147 -13.91 8.23 7.75
C ARG A 147 -13.32 9.31 6.86
N PHE A 148 -14.18 10.25 6.41
CA PHE A 148 -13.84 11.19 5.35
C PHE A 148 -12.76 12.21 5.72
N LEU A 149 -12.71 12.66 6.99
CA LEU A 149 -11.67 13.58 7.46
C LEU A 149 -10.27 12.96 7.33
N GLU A 150 -10.11 11.73 7.78
CA GLU A 150 -8.83 11.03 7.69
C GLU A 150 -8.46 10.68 6.25
N ALA A 151 -9.46 10.35 5.42
CA ALA A 151 -9.26 10.16 3.99
C ALA A 151 -8.74 11.46 3.33
N GLY A 152 -9.27 12.62 3.72
CA GLY A 152 -8.82 13.93 3.28
C GLY A 152 -7.35 14.19 3.64
N HIS A 153 -6.94 13.93 4.88
CA HIS A 153 -5.54 14.09 5.31
C HIS A 153 -4.58 13.19 4.50
N ASN A 154 -4.95 11.93 4.24
CA ASN A 154 -4.15 11.06 3.38
C ASN A 154 -4.07 11.58 1.95
N LEU A 155 -5.19 12.11 1.44
CA LEU A 155 -5.25 12.67 0.10
C LEU A 155 -4.36 13.90 -0.07
N ASP A 156 -4.23 14.73 0.97
CA ASP A 156 -3.30 15.86 0.98
C ASP A 156 -1.84 15.39 0.90
N GLN A 157 -1.50 14.31 1.58
CA GLN A 157 -0.18 13.70 1.45
C GLN A 157 0.08 13.18 0.02
N LEU A 158 -0.90 12.48 -0.57
CA LEU A 158 -0.84 12.01 -1.95
C LEU A 158 -0.66 13.16 -2.95
N SER A 159 -1.39 14.27 -2.75
CA SER A 159 -1.31 15.46 -3.60
C SER A 159 0.07 16.13 -3.55
N ARG A 160 0.72 16.11 -2.38
CA ARG A 160 2.11 16.61 -2.24
C ARG A 160 3.13 15.70 -2.95
N MET A 161 2.88 14.40 -2.98
CA MET A 161 3.76 13.43 -3.66
C MET A 161 3.62 13.50 -5.17
N ARG A 162 2.42 13.81 -5.68
CA ARG A 162 2.12 13.94 -7.10
C ARG A 162 1.21 15.13 -7.34
N THR A 163 1.82 16.30 -7.50
CA THR A 163 1.10 17.54 -7.84
C THR A 163 0.49 17.43 -9.24
N GLY A 164 -0.76 17.88 -9.37
CA GLY A 164 -1.47 17.88 -10.66
C GLY A 164 -2.03 16.52 -11.10
N ASP A 165 -1.94 15.47 -10.28
CA ASP A 165 -2.55 14.17 -10.61
C ASP A 165 -4.07 14.26 -10.51
N SER A 166 -4.73 14.28 -11.67
CA SER A 166 -6.19 14.39 -11.78
C SER A 166 -6.92 13.21 -11.12
N SER A 167 -6.29 12.04 -11.02
CA SER A 167 -6.90 10.89 -10.32
C SER A 167 -7.06 11.16 -8.84
N ILE A 168 -6.12 11.89 -8.23
CA ILE A 168 -6.19 12.32 -6.83
C ILE A 168 -7.31 13.36 -6.66
N GLN A 169 -7.46 14.28 -7.61
CA GLN A 169 -8.54 15.27 -7.57
C GLN A 169 -9.92 14.63 -7.71
N LEU A 170 -10.07 13.60 -8.54
CA LEU A 170 -11.32 12.83 -8.62
C LEU A 170 -11.66 12.14 -7.30
N VAL A 171 -10.66 11.58 -6.59
CA VAL A 171 -10.89 11.02 -5.25
C VAL A 171 -11.29 12.12 -4.24
N ARG A 172 -10.73 13.34 -4.36
CA ARG A 172 -11.16 14.49 -3.54
C ARG A 172 -12.62 14.82 -3.77
N VAL A 173 -13.06 14.89 -5.03
CA VAL A 173 -14.47 15.10 -5.38
C VAL A 173 -15.35 14.01 -4.76
N GLN A 174 -14.95 12.76 -4.84
CA GLN A 174 -15.69 11.65 -4.23
C GLN A 174 -15.84 11.82 -2.71
N ILE A 175 -14.76 12.20 -2.01
CA ILE A 175 -14.82 12.46 -0.56
C ILE A 175 -15.80 13.59 -0.25
N LEU A 176 -15.70 14.70 -0.97
CA LEU A 176 -16.56 15.88 -0.78
C LEU A 176 -18.04 15.54 -1.02
N LEU A 177 -18.35 14.79 -2.09
CA LEU A 177 -19.72 14.34 -2.35
C LEU A 177 -20.25 13.45 -1.23
N LYS A 178 -19.47 12.49 -0.78
CA LYS A 178 -19.88 11.56 0.29
C LYS A 178 -19.98 12.21 1.66
N SER A 179 -19.24 13.30 1.90
CA SER A 179 -19.34 14.12 3.12
C SER A 179 -20.43 15.21 3.04
N GLY A 180 -21.15 15.31 1.91
CA GLY A 180 -22.23 16.29 1.72
C GLY A 180 -21.78 17.68 1.28
N GLN A 181 -20.50 17.89 1.01
CA GLN A 181 -19.90 19.16 0.58
C GLN A 181 -20.05 19.35 -0.95
N VAL A 182 -21.30 19.36 -1.44
CA VAL A 182 -21.62 19.27 -2.87
C VAL A 182 -21.07 20.46 -3.66
N ARG A 183 -21.12 21.70 -3.12
CA ARG A 183 -20.63 22.90 -3.80
C ARG A 183 -19.14 22.85 -4.04
N GLU A 184 -18.39 22.53 -3.00
CA GLU A 184 -16.93 22.39 -3.08
C GLU A 184 -16.53 21.22 -4.01
N ALA A 185 -17.27 20.11 -3.98
CA ALA A 185 -17.09 19.01 -4.90
C ALA A 185 -17.24 19.44 -6.36
N LEU A 186 -18.25 20.29 -6.65
CA LEU A 186 -18.47 20.79 -8.00
C LEU A 186 -17.35 21.72 -8.46
N ASP A 187 -16.91 22.65 -7.60
CA ASP A 187 -15.81 23.57 -7.88
C ASP A 187 -14.51 22.80 -8.23
N VAL A 188 -14.17 21.80 -7.41
CA VAL A 188 -13.01 20.93 -7.67
C VAL A 188 -13.19 20.15 -8.96
N TYR A 189 -14.37 19.59 -9.22
CA TYR A 189 -14.62 18.81 -10.43
C TYR A 189 -14.54 19.63 -11.70
N GLN A 190 -15.05 20.87 -11.68
CA GLN A 190 -14.97 21.79 -12.83
C GLN A 190 -13.51 22.16 -13.16
N ALA A 191 -12.66 22.28 -12.16
CA ALA A 191 -11.24 22.58 -12.34
C ALA A 191 -10.44 21.44 -12.97
N ILE A 192 -10.94 20.20 -12.96
CA ILE A 192 -10.28 19.05 -13.60
C ILE A 192 -10.44 19.16 -15.12
N SER A 193 -9.34 18.97 -15.87
CA SER A 193 -9.37 18.97 -17.34
C SER A 193 -10.31 17.88 -17.89
N TRP A 194 -11.01 18.19 -19.00
CA TRP A 194 -11.97 17.26 -19.59
C TRP A 194 -11.35 15.89 -19.94
N SER A 195 -10.13 15.90 -20.49
CA SER A 195 -9.40 14.68 -20.84
C SER A 195 -9.09 13.76 -19.66
N ALA A 196 -9.06 14.31 -18.45
CA ALA A 196 -8.82 13.54 -17.21
C ALA A 196 -10.11 13.00 -16.56
N LYS A 197 -11.28 13.47 -17.02
CA LYS A 197 -12.60 13.03 -16.55
C LYS A 197 -13.01 11.71 -17.21
N THR A 198 -12.14 10.72 -17.15
CA THR A 198 -12.32 9.40 -17.77
C THR A 198 -12.24 8.30 -16.72
N GLY A 199 -12.75 7.11 -17.06
CA GLY A 199 -12.70 5.94 -16.21
C GLY A 199 -13.91 5.82 -15.25
N LYS A 200 -13.92 4.71 -14.52
CA LYS A 200 -15.05 4.30 -13.69
C LYS A 200 -15.40 5.32 -12.60
N LEU A 201 -14.39 5.87 -11.93
CA LEU A 201 -14.60 6.84 -10.84
C LEU A 201 -15.24 8.14 -11.36
N ALA A 202 -14.79 8.66 -12.51
CA ALA A 202 -15.39 9.86 -13.12
C ALA A 202 -16.87 9.61 -13.49
N GLN A 203 -17.19 8.45 -14.05
CA GLN A 203 -18.57 8.06 -14.36
C GLN A 203 -19.44 7.93 -13.11
N GLU A 204 -18.90 7.39 -12.02
CA GLU A 204 -19.60 7.32 -10.73
C GLU A 204 -19.90 8.73 -10.18
N ILE A 205 -18.91 9.62 -10.20
CA ILE A 205 -19.05 11.02 -9.78
C ILE A 205 -20.13 11.74 -10.61
N GLU A 206 -20.10 11.60 -11.93
CA GLU A 206 -21.12 12.22 -12.80
C GLU A 206 -22.53 11.66 -12.54
N ARG A 207 -22.64 10.37 -12.27
CA ARG A 207 -23.92 9.77 -11.87
C ARG A 207 -24.41 10.35 -10.55
N ASP A 208 -23.54 10.51 -9.56
CA ASP A 208 -23.88 11.06 -8.26
C ASP A 208 -24.34 12.53 -8.38
N PHE A 209 -23.64 13.35 -9.19
CA PHE A 209 -24.09 14.72 -9.50
C PHE A 209 -25.46 14.75 -10.18
N ARG A 210 -25.71 13.88 -11.18
CA ARG A 210 -27.02 13.80 -11.85
C ARG A 210 -28.16 13.40 -10.89
N GLN A 211 -27.89 12.48 -9.96
CA GLN A 211 -28.87 12.08 -8.94
C GLN A 211 -29.17 13.24 -7.98
N LEU A 212 -28.13 13.94 -7.51
CA LEU A 212 -28.28 15.12 -6.67
C LEU A 212 -29.06 16.24 -7.37
N ALA A 213 -28.76 16.51 -8.62
CA ALA A 213 -29.50 17.49 -9.41
C ALA A 213 -30.98 17.15 -9.55
N LYS A 214 -31.30 15.87 -9.81
CA LYS A 214 -32.68 15.39 -9.88
C LYS A 214 -33.40 15.57 -8.53
N TRP A 215 -32.73 15.21 -7.43
CA TRP A 215 -33.29 15.36 -6.08
C TRP A 215 -33.56 16.83 -5.72
N LEU A 216 -32.59 17.73 -6.01
CA LEU A 216 -32.70 19.15 -5.74
C LEU A 216 -33.88 19.82 -6.55
N ARG A 217 -34.11 19.39 -7.79
CA ARG A 217 -35.28 19.81 -8.58
C ARG A 217 -36.59 19.38 -7.93
N ILE A 218 -36.63 18.14 -7.38
CA ILE A 218 -37.85 17.63 -6.72
C ILE A 218 -38.14 18.40 -5.42
N VAL A 219 -37.08 18.78 -4.67
CA VAL A 219 -37.22 19.50 -3.38
C VAL A 219 -37.41 21.00 -3.57
N GLY A 220 -37.47 21.51 -4.82
CA GLY A 220 -37.72 22.93 -5.13
C GLY A 220 -36.56 23.87 -4.79
N ARG A 221 -35.36 23.36 -4.54
CA ARG A 221 -34.15 24.16 -4.40
C ARG A 221 -33.47 24.23 -5.78
N GLY A 222 -33.75 25.35 -6.49
CA GLY A 222 -33.25 25.54 -7.85
C GLY A 222 -31.72 25.59 -7.93
N PHE A 223 -31.14 24.59 -8.57
CA PHE A 223 -29.90 24.74 -9.33
C PHE A 223 -30.31 25.10 -10.75
N GLY A 224 -29.72 26.15 -11.30
CA GLY A 224 -29.93 26.54 -12.69
C GLY A 224 -29.41 25.48 -13.66
N PRO A 225 -29.88 25.48 -14.93
CA PRO A 225 -29.45 24.49 -15.96
C PRO A 225 -27.97 24.57 -16.34
N TYR A 226 -27.20 25.50 -15.78
CA TYR A 226 -25.78 25.75 -16.07
C TYR A 226 -24.84 25.48 -14.89
N ASP A 227 -25.31 24.92 -13.79
CA ASP A 227 -24.50 24.66 -12.58
C ASP A 227 -23.83 23.27 -12.61
N PHE A 228 -23.86 22.58 -13.76
CA PHE A 228 -23.26 21.26 -13.96
C PHE A 228 -22.36 21.21 -15.20
#